data_48b2dc59686ec14cef35905ce2386572
#
_entry.id   48b2dc59686ec14cef35905ce2386572
#
_cell.length_a   1.000
_cell.length_b   1.000
_cell.length_c   1.000
_cell.angle_alpha   90.00
_cell.angle_beta   90.00
_cell.angle_gamma   90.00
#
_symmetry.space_group_name_H-M   'P 1'
#
loop_
_entity.id
_entity.type
_entity.pdbx_description
1 polymer ?
#
loop_
_entity_poly.entity_id
_entity_poly.type
_entity_poly.pdbx_seq_one_letter_code
_entity_poly.pdbx_strand_id
1 'polypeptide(L)'
;MDELQEQYDDAMFDFSTGDFDSAIRKLSDILSREPHHFDAQLSIAMCHYRKGDYSTAIAEGHKAEKLKPKEQLVHTNLSLFYMKSGDKKTAEHHGLQARIASWKQDLKAPPPPSSSGAPAAEDELKMAGPKPQAFKLPEKFPDMPWKKNKPNTGSSTPPPATPNVP
;
A
#
# COMPACT_ATOMS: atom_id res chain seq x y z
N MET A 1 -10.26 5.61 -32.74
CA MET A 1 -9.31 5.37 -31.61
C MET A 1 -8.44 6.58 -31.51
N ASP A 2 -8.13 7.04 -30.32
CA ASP A 2 -7.30 8.22 -30.16
C ASP A 2 -5.86 7.85 -30.50
N GLU A 3 -5.23 8.59 -31.38
CA GLU A 3 -3.83 8.41 -31.80
C GLU A 3 -2.87 8.28 -30.61
N LEU A 4 -3.16 8.99 -29.50
CA LEU A 4 -2.40 8.90 -28.27
C LEU A 4 -2.54 7.54 -27.57
N GLN A 5 -3.71 6.91 -27.65
CA GLN A 5 -3.92 5.59 -27.08
C GLN A 5 -3.13 4.54 -27.87
N GLU A 6 -3.12 4.62 -29.18
CA GLU A 6 -2.32 3.71 -30.03
C GLU A 6 -0.82 3.84 -29.73
N GLN A 7 -0.34 5.08 -29.57
CA GLN A 7 1.06 5.34 -29.19
C GLN A 7 1.38 4.81 -27.79
N TYR A 8 0.44 4.90 -26.85
CA TYR A 8 0.62 4.34 -25.52
C TYR A 8 0.68 2.82 -25.56
N ASP A 9 -0.20 2.17 -26.32
CA ASP A 9 -0.24 0.73 -26.46
C ASP A 9 1.05 0.20 -27.13
N ASP A 10 1.56 0.91 -28.14
CA ASP A 10 2.85 0.63 -28.76
C ASP A 10 4.02 0.75 -27.78
N ALA A 11 4.00 1.77 -26.91
CA ALA A 11 5.01 1.92 -25.87
C ALA A 11 4.93 0.80 -24.83
N MET A 12 3.73 0.36 -24.50
CA MET A 12 3.53 -0.77 -23.57
C MET A 12 3.94 -2.10 -24.20
N PHE A 13 3.82 -2.26 -25.50
CA PHE A 13 4.37 -3.40 -26.21
C PHE A 13 5.91 -3.43 -26.10
N ASP A 14 6.61 -2.31 -26.36
CA ASP A 14 8.06 -2.20 -26.19
C ASP A 14 8.48 -2.50 -24.74
N PHE A 15 7.71 -2.01 -23.76
CA PHE A 15 7.93 -2.32 -22.37
C PHE A 15 7.84 -3.84 -22.10
N SER A 16 6.87 -4.53 -22.69
CA SER A 16 6.66 -5.96 -22.51
C SER A 16 7.76 -6.81 -23.14
N THR A 17 8.35 -6.34 -24.23
CA THR A 17 9.47 -7.00 -24.94
C THR A 17 10.82 -6.68 -24.29
N GLY A 18 10.86 -5.74 -23.34
CA GLY A 18 12.08 -5.34 -22.64
C GLY A 18 12.87 -4.21 -23.31
N ASP A 19 12.34 -3.62 -24.38
CA ASP A 19 12.92 -2.43 -25.00
C ASP A 19 12.46 -1.14 -24.26
N PHE A 20 13.02 -0.99 -23.05
CA PHE A 20 12.66 0.12 -22.17
C PHE A 20 13.05 1.49 -22.75
N ASP A 21 14.10 1.55 -23.58
CA ASP A 21 14.55 2.82 -24.17
C ASP A 21 13.59 3.30 -25.26
N SER A 22 13.07 2.41 -26.09
CA SER A 22 12.01 2.72 -27.05
C SER A 22 10.72 3.11 -26.35
N ALA A 23 10.33 2.34 -25.32
CA ALA A 23 9.15 2.66 -24.52
C ALA A 23 9.25 4.07 -23.90
N ILE A 24 10.36 4.43 -23.27
CA ILE A 24 10.58 5.76 -22.69
C ILE A 24 10.44 6.87 -23.76
N ARG A 25 11.01 6.68 -24.94
CA ARG A 25 10.89 7.69 -26.02
C ARG A 25 9.44 7.92 -26.42
N LYS A 26 8.69 6.85 -26.73
CA LYS A 26 7.27 6.93 -27.10
C LYS A 26 6.43 7.56 -25.99
N LEU A 27 6.65 7.16 -24.73
CA LEU A 27 5.94 7.73 -23.58
C LEU A 27 6.29 9.21 -23.36
N SER A 28 7.53 9.61 -23.60
CA SER A 28 7.97 11.01 -23.53
C SER A 28 7.33 11.86 -24.63
N ASP A 29 7.13 11.31 -25.83
CA ASP A 29 6.41 11.98 -26.91
C ASP A 29 4.93 12.21 -26.55
N ILE A 30 4.29 11.24 -25.87
CA ILE A 30 2.94 11.41 -25.32
C ILE A 30 2.92 12.56 -24.32
N LEU A 31 3.86 12.58 -23.35
CA LEU A 31 3.93 13.65 -22.34
C LEU A 31 4.25 15.03 -22.93
N SER A 32 4.92 15.10 -24.08
CA SER A 32 5.15 16.38 -24.78
C SER A 32 3.85 16.99 -25.31
N ARG A 33 2.88 16.14 -25.67
CA ARG A 33 1.54 16.56 -26.16
C ARG A 33 0.56 16.71 -24.99
N GLU A 34 0.60 15.78 -24.03
CA GLU A 34 -0.23 15.76 -22.84
C GLU A 34 0.60 15.66 -21.55
N PRO A 35 1.08 16.79 -21.00
CA PRO A 35 1.93 16.78 -19.79
C PRO A 35 1.26 16.20 -18.55
N HIS A 36 -0.06 16.07 -18.54
CA HIS A 36 -0.85 15.52 -17.44
C HIS A 36 -1.27 14.07 -17.66
N HIS A 37 -0.74 13.39 -18.67
CA HIS A 37 -1.04 12.01 -18.95
C HIS A 37 -0.41 11.11 -17.87
N PHE A 38 -1.23 10.78 -16.87
CA PHE A 38 -0.80 10.05 -15.66
C PHE A 38 -0.18 8.68 -15.96
N ASP A 39 -0.83 7.89 -16.82
CA ASP A 39 -0.40 6.52 -17.10
C ASP A 39 0.94 6.49 -17.85
N ALA A 40 1.17 7.44 -18.78
CA ALA A 40 2.46 7.59 -19.45
C ALA A 40 3.57 7.97 -18.45
N GLN A 41 3.31 8.91 -17.55
CA GLN A 41 4.26 9.34 -16.53
C GLN A 41 4.64 8.17 -15.59
N LEU A 42 3.68 7.39 -15.18
CA LEU A 42 3.90 6.24 -14.29
C LEU A 42 4.65 5.11 -15.02
N SER A 43 4.33 4.90 -16.32
CA SER A 43 5.00 3.86 -17.13
C SER A 43 6.48 4.20 -17.38
N ILE A 44 6.84 5.48 -17.56
CA ILE A 44 8.25 5.90 -17.62
C ILE A 44 8.99 5.55 -16.33
N ALA A 45 8.39 5.82 -15.18
CA ALA A 45 8.99 5.44 -13.90
C ALA A 45 9.23 3.93 -13.80
N MET A 46 8.28 3.12 -14.29
CA MET A 46 8.43 1.67 -14.35
C MET A 46 9.52 1.20 -15.32
N CYS A 47 9.69 1.88 -16.46
CA CYS A 47 10.79 1.58 -17.38
C CYS A 47 12.15 1.79 -16.71
N HIS A 48 12.35 2.92 -16.03
CA HIS A 48 13.59 3.19 -15.28
C HIS A 48 13.81 2.17 -14.16
N TYR A 49 12.76 1.80 -13.44
CA TYR A 49 12.84 0.74 -12.43
C TYR A 49 13.31 -0.60 -13.03
N ARG A 50 12.78 -0.99 -14.19
CA ARG A 50 13.17 -2.23 -14.89
C ARG A 50 14.61 -2.19 -15.39
N LYS A 51 15.12 -1.02 -15.75
CA LYS A 51 16.52 -0.79 -16.11
C LYS A 51 17.46 -0.82 -14.89
N GLY A 52 16.92 -0.80 -13.67
CA GLY A 52 17.71 -0.73 -12.43
C GLY A 52 18.10 0.70 -12.02
N ASP A 53 17.63 1.71 -12.75
CA ASP A 53 17.83 3.11 -12.39
C ASP A 53 16.74 3.57 -11.41
N TYR A 54 16.92 3.18 -10.15
CA TYR A 54 15.93 3.45 -9.10
C TYR A 54 15.84 4.93 -8.75
N SER A 55 16.91 5.71 -8.91
CA SER A 55 16.90 7.13 -8.62
C SER A 55 16.01 7.90 -9.58
N THR A 56 16.13 7.64 -10.87
CA THR A 56 15.26 8.24 -11.89
C THR A 56 13.82 7.70 -11.76
N ALA A 57 13.65 6.40 -11.48
CA ALA A 57 12.33 5.82 -11.26
C ALA A 57 11.57 6.52 -10.12
N ILE A 58 12.25 6.83 -9.00
CA ILE A 58 11.68 7.58 -7.88
C ILE A 58 11.31 9.00 -8.30
N ALA A 59 12.20 9.71 -9.03
CA ALA A 59 11.92 11.06 -9.50
C ALA A 59 10.68 11.13 -10.41
N GLU A 60 10.60 10.20 -11.38
CA GLU A 60 9.45 10.12 -12.30
C GLU A 60 8.18 9.64 -11.55
N GLY A 61 8.31 8.75 -10.59
CA GLY A 61 7.21 8.33 -9.71
C GLY A 61 6.63 9.49 -8.90
N HIS A 62 7.44 10.40 -8.39
CA HIS A 62 6.96 11.61 -7.70
C HIS A 62 6.29 12.61 -8.64
N LYS A 63 6.67 12.65 -9.93
CA LYS A 63 5.90 13.44 -10.90
C LYS A 63 4.49 12.87 -11.09
N ALA A 64 4.36 11.55 -11.19
CA ALA A 64 3.06 10.88 -11.24
C ALA A 64 2.24 11.10 -9.95
N GLU A 65 2.88 11.10 -8.77
CA GLU A 65 2.24 11.40 -7.49
C GLU A 65 1.64 12.82 -7.47
N LYS A 66 2.34 13.81 -8.02
CA LYS A 66 1.81 15.17 -8.12
C LYS A 66 0.58 15.27 -9.01
N LEU A 67 0.48 14.42 -10.05
CA LEU A 67 -0.70 14.37 -10.92
C LEU A 67 -1.89 13.72 -10.23
N LYS A 68 -1.66 12.63 -9.51
CA LYS A 68 -2.71 11.89 -8.77
C LYS A 68 -2.23 11.48 -7.37
N PRO A 69 -2.25 12.38 -6.38
CA PRO A 69 -1.66 12.12 -5.05
C PRO A 69 -2.40 11.09 -4.19
N LYS A 70 -3.59 10.68 -4.59
CA LYS A 70 -4.41 9.69 -3.86
C LYS A 70 -4.52 8.36 -4.60
N GLU A 71 -3.75 8.21 -5.67
CA GLU A 71 -3.80 7.00 -6.48
C GLU A 71 -2.99 5.88 -5.82
N GLN A 72 -3.66 4.75 -5.56
CA GLN A 72 -3.02 3.58 -4.92
C GLN A 72 -1.79 3.11 -5.69
N LEU A 73 -1.89 3.06 -7.02
CA LEU A 73 -0.84 2.50 -7.89
C LEU A 73 0.47 3.29 -7.81
N VAL A 74 0.41 4.62 -7.68
CA VAL A 74 1.59 5.48 -7.52
C VAL A 74 2.33 5.13 -6.24
N HIS A 75 1.61 5.05 -5.13
CA HIS A 75 2.23 4.75 -3.83
C HIS A 75 2.76 3.32 -3.77
N THR A 76 2.10 2.36 -4.43
CA THR A 76 2.60 0.99 -4.57
C THR A 76 3.93 0.98 -5.32
N ASN A 77 4.01 1.69 -6.45
CA ASN A 77 5.24 1.76 -7.26
C ASN A 77 6.36 2.50 -6.52
N LEU A 78 6.08 3.64 -5.89
CA LEU A 78 7.06 4.36 -5.07
C LEU A 78 7.58 3.51 -3.92
N SER A 79 6.72 2.78 -3.23
CA SER A 79 7.14 1.83 -2.19
C SER A 79 8.13 0.79 -2.75
N LEU A 80 7.83 0.24 -3.93
CA LEU A 80 8.70 -0.72 -4.59
C LEU A 80 10.06 -0.10 -4.99
N PHE A 81 10.05 1.12 -5.54
CA PHE A 81 11.27 1.81 -5.96
C PHE A 81 12.17 2.13 -4.77
N TYR A 82 11.61 2.65 -3.68
CA TYR A 82 12.35 2.93 -2.45
C TYR A 82 12.85 1.66 -1.77
N MET A 83 12.09 0.57 -1.80
CA MET A 83 12.56 -0.72 -1.29
C MET A 83 13.80 -1.21 -2.04
N LYS A 84 13.84 -1.07 -3.36
CA LYS A 84 14.97 -1.47 -4.20
C LYS A 84 16.16 -0.51 -4.11
N SER A 85 15.94 0.76 -3.86
CA SER A 85 17.00 1.73 -3.60
C SER A 85 17.63 1.59 -2.21
N GLY A 86 16.99 0.82 -1.30
CA GLY A 86 17.48 0.57 0.06
C GLY A 86 16.85 1.45 1.14
N ASP A 87 16.05 2.44 0.78
CA ASP A 87 15.32 3.29 1.74
C ASP A 87 14.01 2.63 2.19
N LYS A 88 14.14 1.70 3.12
CA LYS A 88 13.01 0.94 3.67
C LYS A 88 11.99 1.82 4.39
N LYS A 89 12.44 2.87 5.06
CA LYS A 89 11.55 3.75 5.85
C LYS A 89 10.56 4.50 4.95
N THR A 90 11.06 5.08 3.86
CA THR A 90 10.21 5.76 2.88
C THR A 90 9.35 4.78 2.11
N ALA A 91 9.87 3.57 1.82
CA ALA A 91 9.09 2.49 1.21
C ALA A 91 7.89 2.08 2.06
N GLU A 92 8.05 1.91 3.37
CA GLU A 92 6.97 1.61 4.30
C GLU A 92 5.92 2.73 4.35
N HIS A 93 6.36 3.99 4.34
CA HIS A 93 5.45 5.14 4.31
C HIS A 93 4.55 5.10 3.07
N HIS A 94 5.13 4.94 1.87
CA HIS A 94 4.33 4.82 0.65
C HIS A 94 3.49 3.56 0.62
N GLY A 95 3.98 2.44 1.14
CA GLY A 95 3.18 1.21 1.30
C GLY A 95 1.94 1.41 2.17
N LEU A 96 2.06 2.18 3.26
CA LEU A 96 0.93 2.56 4.10
C LEU A 96 -0.06 3.46 3.34
N GLN A 97 0.42 4.46 2.59
CA GLN A 97 -0.43 5.32 1.77
C GLN A 97 -1.20 4.54 0.71
N ALA A 98 -0.57 3.56 0.06
CA ALA A 98 -1.23 2.67 -0.89
C ALA A 98 -2.39 1.89 -0.24
N ARG A 99 -2.19 1.36 0.96
CA ARG A 99 -3.23 0.64 1.70
C ARG A 99 -4.40 1.55 2.09
N ILE A 100 -4.09 2.76 2.55
CA ILE A 100 -5.13 3.76 2.88
C ILE A 100 -5.93 4.14 1.62
N ALA A 101 -5.26 4.31 0.48
CA ALA A 101 -5.92 4.62 -0.79
C ALA A 101 -6.85 3.48 -1.23
N SER A 102 -6.39 2.22 -1.13
CA SER A 102 -7.20 1.03 -1.41
C SER A 102 -8.46 0.99 -0.54
N TRP A 103 -8.33 1.13 0.77
CA TRP A 103 -9.48 1.12 1.66
C TRP A 103 -10.51 2.20 1.33
N LYS A 104 -10.06 3.40 0.97
CA LYS A 104 -10.97 4.48 0.57
C LYS A 104 -11.68 4.17 -0.75
N GLN A 105 -11.05 3.41 -1.64
CA GLN A 105 -11.64 2.97 -2.89
C GLN A 105 -12.69 1.88 -2.64
N ASP A 106 -12.37 0.89 -1.79
CA ASP A 106 -13.27 -0.20 -1.41
C ASP A 106 -14.55 0.32 -0.70
N LEU A 107 -14.40 1.35 0.15
CA LEU A 107 -15.54 1.99 0.81
C LEU A 107 -16.47 2.75 -0.15
N LYS A 108 -15.98 3.14 -1.33
CA LYS A 108 -16.79 3.79 -2.38
C LYS A 108 -17.38 2.80 -3.38
N ALA A 109 -16.84 1.58 -3.45
CA ALA A 109 -17.37 0.55 -4.30
C ALA A 109 -18.78 0.18 -3.82
N PRO A 110 -19.77 0.02 -4.72
CA PRO A 110 -21.03 -0.56 -4.33
C PRO A 110 -20.78 -1.94 -3.73
N PRO A 111 -21.54 -2.36 -2.71
CA PRO A 111 -21.38 -3.69 -2.15
C PRO A 111 -21.47 -4.70 -3.29
N PRO A 112 -20.65 -5.76 -3.28
CA PRO A 112 -20.73 -6.78 -4.32
C PRO A 112 -22.18 -7.22 -4.43
N PRO A 113 -22.71 -7.45 -5.64
CA PRO A 113 -24.08 -7.93 -5.79
C PRO A 113 -24.19 -9.15 -4.89
N SER A 114 -25.06 -9.05 -3.89
CA SER A 114 -25.39 -10.20 -3.04
C SER A 114 -25.68 -11.34 -4.01
N SER A 115 -24.92 -12.42 -3.92
CA SER A 115 -25.10 -13.61 -4.73
C SER A 115 -26.44 -14.31 -4.35
N SER A 116 -27.52 -13.56 -4.46
CA SER A 116 -28.90 -14.07 -4.39
C SER A 116 -29.26 -14.68 -5.74
N GLY A 117 -28.50 -15.69 -6.14
CA GLY A 117 -28.69 -16.35 -7.42
C GLY A 117 -27.91 -17.65 -7.58
N ALA A 118 -27.19 -18.06 -6.55
CA ALA A 118 -26.69 -19.44 -6.49
C ALA A 118 -27.87 -20.32 -6.03
N PRO A 119 -28.39 -21.23 -6.88
CA PRO A 119 -29.36 -22.20 -6.40
C PRO A 119 -28.67 -23.09 -5.37
N ALA A 120 -29.18 -23.02 -4.15
CA ALA A 120 -29.14 -24.08 -3.13
C ALA A 120 -27.87 -24.95 -3.08
N ALA A 121 -26.76 -24.38 -2.66
CA ALA A 121 -25.72 -25.17 -2.00
C ALA A 121 -26.03 -25.39 -0.50
N GLU A 122 -27.30 -25.28 -0.12
CA GLU A 122 -27.74 -25.52 1.27
C GLU A 122 -27.75 -27.01 1.63
N ASP A 123 -27.72 -27.91 0.65
CA ASP A 123 -27.73 -29.34 0.91
C ASP A 123 -26.33 -29.97 1.09
N GLU A 124 -25.25 -29.33 0.61
CA GLU A 124 -23.90 -29.84 0.85
C GLU A 124 -23.29 -29.41 2.20
N LEU A 125 -23.84 -28.41 2.85
CA LEU A 125 -23.40 -27.98 4.19
C LEU A 125 -24.02 -28.79 5.35
N LYS A 126 -24.83 -29.79 5.05
CA LYS A 126 -25.40 -30.69 6.06
C LYS A 126 -24.44 -31.78 6.58
N MET A 127 -23.20 -31.81 6.13
CA MET A 127 -22.15 -32.49 6.87
C MET A 127 -21.59 -31.60 7.99
N ALA A 128 -22.48 -30.96 8.69
CA ALA A 128 -22.14 -30.28 9.92
C ALA A 128 -21.75 -31.32 10.96
N GLY A 129 -20.48 -31.30 11.30
CA GLY A 129 -20.03 -31.92 12.57
C GLY A 129 -20.85 -31.41 13.76
N PRO A 130 -20.71 -32.03 14.91
CA PRO A 130 -21.55 -31.73 16.08
C PRO A 130 -21.55 -30.19 16.30
N LYS A 131 -22.75 -29.66 16.54
CA LYS A 131 -22.95 -28.24 16.84
C LYS A 131 -21.90 -27.77 17.83
N PRO A 132 -21.20 -26.68 17.59
CA PRO A 132 -20.22 -26.19 18.56
C PRO A 132 -20.94 -26.02 19.89
N GLN A 133 -20.48 -26.77 20.89
CA GLN A 133 -21.00 -26.63 22.24
C GLN A 133 -20.74 -25.18 22.65
N ALA A 134 -21.76 -24.50 23.13
CA ALA A 134 -21.64 -23.14 23.61
C ALA A 134 -20.46 -23.08 24.59
N PHE A 135 -19.42 -22.38 24.22
CA PHE A 135 -18.24 -22.19 25.06
C PHE A 135 -18.68 -21.40 26.28
N LYS A 136 -18.87 -22.11 27.40
CA LYS A 136 -19.14 -21.43 28.66
C LYS A 136 -17.84 -20.75 29.07
N LEU A 137 -17.81 -19.44 29.03
CA LEU A 137 -16.74 -18.66 29.63
C LEU A 137 -16.60 -19.10 31.10
N PRO A 138 -15.38 -19.40 31.56
CA PRO A 138 -15.18 -19.71 32.99
C PRO A 138 -15.59 -18.49 33.82
N GLU A 139 -16.36 -18.71 34.88
CA GLU A 139 -16.81 -17.65 35.78
C GLU A 139 -15.64 -16.90 36.46
N LYS A 140 -14.47 -17.50 36.45
CA LYS A 140 -13.23 -16.88 36.97
C LYS A 140 -12.08 -17.14 35.99
N PHE A 141 -11.52 -16.10 35.46
CA PHE A 141 -10.28 -16.21 34.70
C PHE A 141 -9.13 -16.56 35.68
N PRO A 142 -8.23 -17.49 35.32
CA PRO A 142 -7.05 -17.73 36.14
C PRO A 142 -6.24 -16.45 36.30
N ASP A 143 -5.69 -16.25 37.49
CA ASP A 143 -4.85 -15.08 37.80
C ASP A 143 -3.72 -14.95 36.77
N MET A 144 -3.69 -13.84 36.08
CA MET A 144 -2.68 -13.56 35.04
C MET A 144 -1.30 -13.46 35.70
N PRO A 145 -0.31 -14.31 35.32
CA PRO A 145 1.01 -14.31 35.95
C PRO A 145 1.71 -12.97 36.05
N TRP A 146 1.44 -12.08 35.09
CA TRP A 146 2.06 -10.74 35.04
C TRP A 146 1.45 -9.72 36.02
N LYS A 147 0.29 -9.99 36.61
CA LYS A 147 -0.29 -9.11 37.64
C LYS A 147 0.40 -9.25 39.00
N LYS A 148 1.22 -10.27 39.19
CA LYS A 148 1.93 -10.54 40.47
C LYS A 148 3.23 -9.76 40.62
N ASN A 149 3.75 -9.14 39.53
CA ASN A 149 4.99 -8.37 39.54
C ASN A 149 4.75 -6.87 39.30
N LYS A 150 3.89 -6.23 40.08
CA LYS A 150 4.02 -4.79 40.24
C LYS A 150 5.17 -4.56 41.23
N PRO A 151 6.29 -3.90 40.83
CA PRO A 151 7.24 -3.45 41.80
C PRO A 151 6.52 -2.45 42.73
N ASN A 152 6.65 -2.70 44.02
CA ASN A 152 6.16 -1.80 45.05
C ASN A 152 6.94 -0.48 44.94
N THR A 153 6.39 0.51 44.22
CA THR A 153 6.92 1.87 44.22
C THR A 153 6.46 2.55 45.49
N GLY A 154 7.09 2.14 46.60
CA GLY A 154 7.06 2.88 47.84
C GLY A 154 7.95 4.12 47.70
N SER A 155 7.35 5.24 48.00
CA SER A 155 7.95 6.53 48.40
C SER A 155 9.19 6.99 47.60
N SER A 156 8.97 7.75 46.55
CA SER A 156 9.99 8.71 46.05
C SER A 156 9.91 9.98 46.85
N THR A 157 10.81 10.11 47.80
CA THR A 157 11.18 11.40 48.40
C THR A 157 11.73 12.30 47.31
N PRO A 158 11.28 13.56 47.16
CA PRO A 158 11.86 14.49 46.19
C PRO A 158 13.30 14.85 46.61
N PRO A 159 14.22 15.01 45.64
CA PRO A 159 15.60 15.41 45.94
C PRO A 159 15.64 16.83 46.52
N PRO A 160 16.59 17.13 47.44
CA PRO A 160 16.70 18.44 48.04
C PRO A 160 17.12 19.49 47.00
N ALA A 161 16.53 20.66 47.11
CA ALA A 161 16.85 21.83 46.30
C ALA A 161 18.32 22.21 46.42
N THR A 162 19.00 22.39 45.29
CA THR A 162 20.36 22.93 45.22
C THR A 162 20.37 24.38 45.64
N PRO A 163 21.27 24.83 46.54
CA PRO A 163 21.38 26.23 46.91
C PRO A 163 21.98 27.04 45.75
N ASN A 164 21.33 28.14 45.47
CA ASN A 164 21.80 29.16 44.55
C ASN A 164 23.02 29.83 45.19
N VAL A 165 24.17 29.81 44.51
CA VAL A 165 25.40 30.50 44.93
C VAL A 165 25.57 31.74 44.06
N PRO A 166 25.91 32.91 44.63
CA PRO A 166 25.96 34.22 43.98
C PRO A 166 26.99 34.39 42.89
#